data_0c163a13ba2d446e3a306edebe230178
#
_entry.id   0c163a13ba2d446e3a306edebe230178
#
_cell.length_a   1.000
_cell.length_b   1.000
_cell.length_c   1.000
_cell.angle_alpha   90.00
_cell.angle_beta   90.00
_cell.angle_gamma   90.00
#
_symmetry.space_group_name_H-M   'P 1'
#
loop_
_entity.id
_entity.type
_entity.pdbx_description
1 polymer ?
#
loop_
_entity_poly.entity_id
_entity_poly.type
_entity_poly.pdbx_seq_one_letter_code
_entity_poly.pdbx_strand_id
1 'polypeptide(L)'
;DLHKEYRRQRQMCIRDSYEPMEEMGTTVDDAAGEAYDKVARLLGLGYPGGPLIDALAKEGNPRAIAFPRGMMRQQDNRYDFSFSGLKTAVARHVETMEAAGETVDVADLCASFQEAVADVLTAKALRACQDTGSHTLIMGGGVTSNSRLRALAAERCEKAGIKLRVPSPHYCTDNGAMIAAAASYLVAYGAAPTPLMCAADPGLPVEVSLVQE
;
A
#
# COMPACT_ATOMS: atom_id res chain seq x y z
N ASP A 1 1.09 -12.36 -19.48
CA ASP A 1 1.70 -11.22 -18.74
C ASP A 1 0.69 -10.61 -17.73
N LEU A 2 0.08 -11.48 -16.93
CA LEU A 2 -0.91 -11.12 -15.89
C LEU A 2 -0.34 -10.15 -14.83
N HIS A 3 0.99 -10.08 -14.69
CA HIS A 3 1.64 -9.19 -13.72
C HIS A 3 1.60 -7.70 -14.08
N LYS A 4 1.32 -7.32 -15.32
CA LYS A 4 1.19 -5.91 -15.71
C LYS A 4 -0.17 -5.31 -15.37
N GLU A 5 -1.21 -6.14 -15.27
CA GLU A 5 -2.58 -5.69 -15.03
C GLU A 5 -2.86 -5.33 -13.55
N TYR A 6 -2.14 -5.94 -12.61
CA TYR A 6 -2.29 -5.64 -11.17
C TYR A 6 -1.60 -4.35 -10.71
N ARG A 7 -0.91 -3.60 -11.58
CA ARG A 7 -0.11 -2.42 -11.19
C ARG A 7 -0.93 -1.21 -10.74
N ARG A 8 -2.24 -1.18 -10.96
CA ARG A 8 -3.08 0.01 -10.71
C ARG A 8 -3.65 0.14 -9.31
N GLN A 9 -3.54 -0.84 -8.46
CA GLN A 9 -3.95 -0.76 -7.04
C GLN A 9 -2.92 -0.06 -6.13
N ARG A 10 -1.96 0.71 -6.70
CA ARG A 10 -0.71 1.11 -6.05
C ARG A 10 -0.46 2.61 -6.16
N GLN A 11 -1.53 3.37 -6.26
CA GLN A 11 -1.48 4.79 -6.56
C GLN A 11 -1.76 5.63 -5.34
N MET A 12 -1.10 6.77 -5.26
CA MET A 12 -1.45 7.86 -4.39
C MET A 12 -2.14 8.92 -5.24
N CYS A 13 -3.38 9.24 -4.90
CA CYS A 13 -4.21 10.17 -5.64
C CYS A 13 -4.75 11.27 -4.73
N ILE A 14 -4.99 12.43 -5.28
CA ILE A 14 -5.74 13.50 -4.63
C ILE A 14 -7.11 13.66 -5.26
N ARG A 15 -8.11 13.98 -4.45
CA ARG A 15 -9.47 14.29 -4.90
C ARG A 15 -10.10 15.34 -3.99
N ASP A 16 -10.46 16.47 -4.55
CA ASP A 16 -11.08 17.57 -3.82
C ASP A 16 -12.62 17.52 -3.87
N SER A 17 -13.18 16.91 -4.91
CA SER A 17 -14.60 16.85 -5.16
C SER A 17 -14.97 15.54 -5.89
N TYR A 18 -16.03 15.56 -6.69
CA TYR A 18 -16.41 14.45 -7.59
C TYR A 18 -15.66 14.47 -8.93
N GLU A 19 -14.70 15.35 -9.07
CA GLU A 19 -13.82 15.43 -10.22
C GLU A 19 -12.91 14.19 -10.34
N PRO A 20 -12.29 13.97 -11.51
CA PRO A 20 -11.30 12.89 -11.68
C PRO A 20 -10.20 12.96 -10.63
N MET A 21 -9.73 11.80 -10.18
CA MET A 21 -8.58 11.74 -9.28
C MET A 21 -7.31 12.11 -10.02
N GLU A 22 -6.47 12.96 -9.41
CA GLU A 22 -5.12 13.23 -9.89
C GLU A 22 -4.16 12.20 -9.29
N GLU A 23 -3.43 11.47 -10.15
CA GLU A 23 -2.39 10.56 -9.70
C GLU A 23 -1.14 11.34 -9.29
N MET A 24 -0.79 11.27 -8.01
CA MET A 24 0.41 11.93 -7.47
C MET A 24 1.65 11.03 -7.54
N GLY A 25 1.50 9.74 -7.39
CA GLY A 25 2.60 8.78 -7.42
C GLY A 25 2.14 7.34 -7.39
N THR A 26 3.04 6.47 -7.83
CA THR A 26 2.80 5.04 -7.94
C THR A 26 4.05 4.26 -7.53
N THR A 27 3.97 2.92 -7.49
CA THR A 27 5.20 2.14 -7.35
C THR A 27 5.90 1.99 -8.69
N VAL A 28 7.21 2.16 -8.70
CA VAL A 28 8.05 1.97 -9.90
C VAL A 28 8.44 0.51 -10.12
N ASP A 29 8.23 -0.34 -9.12
CA ASP A 29 8.56 -1.76 -9.15
C ASP A 29 7.49 -2.61 -8.42
N ASP A 30 7.86 -3.39 -7.42
CA ASP A 30 6.94 -4.22 -6.64
C ASP A 30 5.95 -3.35 -5.83
N ALA A 31 4.68 -3.77 -5.74
CA ALA A 31 3.77 -3.20 -4.77
C ALA A 31 4.15 -3.61 -3.35
N ALA A 32 3.70 -2.82 -2.38
CA ALA A 32 3.87 -3.19 -0.99
C ALA A 32 3.31 -4.60 -0.70
N GLY A 33 2.08 -4.93 -1.11
CA GLY A 33 1.49 -6.26 -0.93
C GLY A 33 2.30 -7.38 -1.59
N GLU A 34 2.78 -7.15 -2.81
CA GLU A 34 3.65 -8.07 -3.52
C GLU A 34 4.99 -8.27 -2.81
N ALA A 35 5.55 -7.21 -2.22
CA ALA A 35 6.77 -7.31 -1.41
C ALA A 35 6.54 -8.19 -0.17
N TYR A 36 5.39 -8.06 0.52
CA TYR A 36 5.00 -8.96 1.61
C TYR A 36 4.94 -10.42 1.15
N ASP A 37 4.28 -10.71 0.04
CA ASP A 37 4.15 -12.08 -0.48
C ASP A 37 5.51 -12.68 -0.88
N LYS A 38 6.37 -11.88 -1.50
CA LYS A 38 7.73 -12.30 -1.89
C LYS A 38 8.61 -12.58 -0.67
N VAL A 39 8.54 -11.73 0.36
CA VAL A 39 9.30 -11.93 1.61
C VAL A 39 8.77 -13.13 2.39
N ALA A 40 7.45 -13.29 2.50
CA ALA A 40 6.86 -14.46 3.14
C ALA A 40 7.29 -15.77 2.46
N ARG A 41 7.32 -15.78 1.11
CA ARG A 41 7.80 -16.93 0.34
C ARG A 41 9.29 -17.21 0.60
N LEU A 42 10.12 -16.17 0.65
CA LEU A 42 11.55 -16.29 0.95
C LEU A 42 11.79 -16.90 2.33
N LEU A 43 10.95 -16.56 3.31
CA LEU A 43 11.01 -17.08 4.68
C LEU A 43 10.28 -18.42 4.87
N GLY A 44 9.68 -18.99 3.80
CA GLY A 44 8.92 -20.25 3.88
C GLY A 44 7.61 -20.16 4.64
N LEU A 45 7.05 -18.97 4.84
CA LEU A 45 5.84 -18.76 5.66
C LEU A 45 4.53 -19.12 4.93
N GLY A 46 4.51 -19.13 3.58
CA GLY A 46 3.32 -19.44 2.80
C GLY A 46 2.62 -18.20 2.18
N TYR A 47 1.33 -18.36 1.83
CA TYR A 47 0.51 -17.35 1.15
C TYR A 47 -0.91 -17.31 1.76
N PRO A 48 -1.53 -16.13 1.91
CA PRO A 48 -1.02 -14.78 1.60
C PRO A 48 0.01 -14.29 2.65
N GLY A 49 1.08 -13.62 2.18
CA GLY A 49 2.21 -13.24 3.03
C GLY A 49 1.90 -12.13 4.04
N GLY A 50 1.06 -11.17 3.66
CA GLY A 50 0.74 -10.02 4.51
C GLY A 50 0.27 -10.39 5.93
N PRO A 51 -0.79 -11.19 6.09
CA PRO A 51 -1.28 -11.61 7.40
C PRO A 51 -0.27 -12.42 8.21
N LEU A 52 0.54 -13.27 7.55
CA LEU A 52 1.54 -14.11 8.19
C LEU A 52 2.68 -13.28 8.76
N ILE A 53 3.20 -12.33 7.98
CA ILE A 53 4.22 -11.38 8.43
C ILE A 53 3.67 -10.49 9.54
N ASP A 54 2.43 -9.97 9.42
CA ASP A 54 1.81 -9.12 10.44
C ASP A 54 1.64 -9.86 11.78
N ALA A 55 1.33 -11.16 11.74
CA ALA A 55 1.20 -11.97 12.95
C ALA A 55 2.56 -12.15 13.66
N LEU A 56 3.59 -12.56 12.91
CA LEU A 56 4.94 -12.77 13.45
C LEU A 56 5.60 -11.46 13.92
N ALA A 57 5.39 -10.38 13.21
CA ALA A 57 5.94 -9.07 13.56
C ALA A 57 5.49 -8.52 14.92
N LYS A 58 4.37 -9.02 15.46
CA LYS A 58 3.90 -8.64 16.81
C LYS A 58 4.77 -9.15 17.93
N GLU A 59 5.52 -10.22 17.67
CA GLU A 59 6.43 -10.86 18.63
C GLU A 59 7.86 -10.33 18.49
N GLY A 60 8.16 -9.62 17.38
CA GLY A 60 9.48 -9.14 17.03
C GLY A 60 9.74 -7.67 17.38
N ASN A 61 11.02 -7.31 17.35
CA ASN A 61 11.49 -5.94 17.54
C ASN A 61 11.61 -5.22 16.18
N PRO A 62 10.81 -4.16 15.90
CA PRO A 62 10.84 -3.44 14.62
C PRO A 62 12.14 -2.65 14.37
N ARG A 63 13.04 -2.60 15.36
CA ARG A 63 14.35 -1.93 15.28
C ARG A 63 15.53 -2.89 15.29
N ALA A 64 15.30 -4.19 15.27
CA ALA A 64 16.36 -5.19 15.29
C ALA A 64 17.24 -5.12 14.04
N ILE A 65 16.64 -4.88 12.86
CA ILE A 65 17.34 -4.83 11.59
C ILE A 65 17.05 -3.49 10.90
N ALA A 66 18.11 -2.76 10.54
CA ALA A 66 17.99 -1.47 9.85
C ALA A 66 17.79 -1.66 8.34
N PHE A 67 16.61 -2.09 7.92
CA PHE A 67 16.29 -2.23 6.50
C PHE A 67 16.19 -0.87 5.78
N PRO A 68 16.54 -0.80 4.49
CA PRO A 68 16.49 0.43 3.71
C PRO A 68 15.04 0.91 3.49
N ARG A 69 14.87 2.24 3.42
CA ARG A 69 13.63 2.93 3.03
C ARG A 69 13.83 3.44 1.61
N GLY A 70 13.23 2.74 0.64
CA GLY A 70 13.36 3.10 -0.78
C GLY A 70 12.80 4.47 -1.11
N MET A 71 13.47 5.20 -1.99
CA MET A 71 13.02 6.48 -2.58
C MET A 71 12.60 7.55 -1.55
N MET A 72 13.27 7.62 -0.38
CA MET A 72 12.98 8.61 0.65
C MET A 72 13.77 9.91 0.50
N ARG A 73 14.74 9.98 -0.39
CA ARG A 73 15.55 11.18 -0.65
C ARG A 73 14.74 12.21 -1.43
N GLN A 74 15.02 13.50 -1.23
CA GLN A 74 14.31 14.59 -1.92
C GLN A 74 14.50 14.60 -3.45
N GLN A 75 15.55 13.95 -3.95
CA GLN A 75 15.87 13.83 -5.39
C GLN A 75 15.08 12.71 -6.08
N ASP A 76 14.52 11.79 -5.32
CA ASP A 76 13.67 10.72 -5.85
C ASP A 76 12.28 11.31 -6.20
N ASN A 77 11.58 10.68 -7.12
CA ASN A 77 10.19 11.05 -7.41
C ASN A 77 9.42 11.13 -6.08
N ARG A 78 8.90 12.32 -5.80
CA ARG A 78 8.51 12.77 -4.47
C ARG A 78 7.49 11.85 -3.80
N TYR A 79 6.62 11.24 -4.59
CA TYR A 79 5.51 10.41 -4.12
C TYR A 79 5.56 8.96 -4.61
N ASP A 80 6.48 8.62 -5.52
CA ASP A 80 6.64 7.26 -6.00
C ASP A 80 7.26 6.33 -4.95
N PHE A 81 6.98 5.04 -5.07
CA PHE A 81 7.43 4.00 -4.17
C PHE A 81 8.34 3.01 -4.88
N SER A 82 9.21 2.35 -4.11
CA SER A 82 10.00 1.19 -4.53
C SER A 82 10.18 0.23 -3.36
N PHE A 83 9.86 -1.04 -3.58
CA PHE A 83 10.00 -2.09 -2.57
C PHE A 83 10.88 -3.26 -3.02
N SER A 84 11.31 -3.32 -4.28
CA SER A 84 12.20 -4.39 -4.78
C SER A 84 13.55 -4.38 -4.08
N GLY A 85 14.10 -3.19 -3.80
CA GLY A 85 15.35 -3.04 -3.04
C GLY A 85 15.23 -3.54 -1.59
N LEU A 86 14.08 -3.33 -0.97
CA LEU A 86 13.81 -3.84 0.39
C LEU A 86 13.77 -5.38 0.41
N LYS A 87 13.08 -6.01 -0.55
CA LYS A 87 13.09 -7.47 -0.71
C LYS A 87 14.51 -8.02 -0.86
N THR A 88 15.33 -7.37 -1.69
CA THR A 88 16.74 -7.77 -1.88
C THR A 88 17.55 -7.63 -0.60
N ALA A 89 17.30 -6.60 0.21
CA ALA A 89 17.96 -6.42 1.50
C ALA A 89 17.60 -7.53 2.49
N VAL A 90 16.33 -7.95 2.50
CA VAL A 90 15.87 -9.09 3.31
C VAL A 90 16.60 -10.39 2.88
N ALA A 91 16.63 -10.67 1.58
CA ALA A 91 17.31 -11.87 1.06
C ALA A 91 18.78 -11.91 1.45
N ARG A 92 19.50 -10.79 1.27
CA ARG A 92 20.91 -10.68 1.67
C ARG A 92 21.12 -10.85 3.16
N HIS A 93 20.21 -10.34 4.00
CA HIS A 93 20.31 -10.53 5.44
C HIS A 93 20.20 -12.01 5.80
N VAL A 94 19.22 -12.73 5.25
CA VAL A 94 19.05 -14.18 5.46
C VAL A 94 20.30 -14.93 5.01
N GLU A 95 20.77 -14.70 3.78
CA GLU A 95 21.97 -15.33 3.22
C GLU A 95 23.23 -15.06 4.10
N THR A 96 23.36 -13.86 4.65
CA THR A 96 24.51 -13.49 5.51
C THR A 96 24.46 -14.25 6.83
N MET A 97 23.29 -14.35 7.47
CA MET A 97 23.11 -15.09 8.73
C MET A 97 23.38 -16.59 8.51
N GLU A 98 22.83 -17.18 7.45
CA GLU A 98 23.04 -18.56 7.09
C GLU A 98 24.52 -18.87 6.83
N ALA A 99 25.24 -18.00 6.10
CA ALA A 99 26.65 -18.13 5.83
C ALA A 99 27.53 -18.04 7.10
N ALA A 100 27.07 -17.28 8.10
CA ALA A 100 27.72 -17.18 9.40
C ALA A 100 27.38 -18.36 10.33
N GLY A 101 26.47 -19.27 9.93
CA GLY A 101 25.95 -20.34 10.78
C GLY A 101 25.05 -19.84 11.90
N GLU A 102 24.49 -18.64 11.75
CA GLU A 102 23.59 -18.01 12.70
C GLU A 102 22.14 -18.26 12.31
N THR A 103 21.25 -18.31 13.32
CA THR A 103 19.82 -18.50 13.10
C THR A 103 19.17 -17.14 12.88
N VAL A 104 18.33 -17.03 11.85
CA VAL A 104 17.54 -15.82 11.61
C VAL A 104 16.39 -15.77 12.62
N ASP A 105 16.29 -14.70 13.39
CA ASP A 105 15.08 -14.42 14.15
C ASP A 105 14.01 -13.90 13.18
N VAL A 106 13.06 -14.78 12.84
CA VAL A 106 12.01 -14.50 11.86
C VAL A 106 11.04 -13.44 12.36
N ALA A 107 10.77 -13.38 13.68
CA ALA A 107 9.88 -12.38 14.26
C ALA A 107 10.49 -10.98 14.15
N ASP A 108 11.76 -10.83 14.53
CA ASP A 108 12.51 -9.58 14.40
C ASP A 108 12.65 -9.13 12.94
N LEU A 109 12.90 -10.07 12.03
CA LEU A 109 12.98 -9.78 10.61
C LEU A 109 11.63 -9.30 10.06
N CYS A 110 10.53 -10.00 10.38
CA CYS A 110 9.18 -9.62 9.98
C CYS A 110 8.80 -8.23 10.54
N ALA A 111 9.11 -7.97 11.80
CA ALA A 111 8.83 -6.69 12.45
C ALA A 111 9.62 -5.54 11.80
N SER A 112 10.92 -5.75 11.54
CA SER A 112 11.78 -4.73 10.92
C SER A 112 11.43 -4.47 9.46
N PHE A 113 11.08 -5.52 8.71
CA PHE A 113 10.59 -5.41 7.33
C PHE A 113 9.27 -4.62 7.28
N GLN A 114 8.29 -5.00 8.08
CA GLN A 114 7.00 -4.35 8.18
C GLN A 114 7.12 -2.88 8.57
N GLU A 115 7.98 -2.56 9.54
CA GLU A 115 8.30 -1.19 9.93
C GLU A 115 8.85 -0.39 8.75
N ALA A 116 9.74 -0.95 7.95
CA ALA A 116 10.30 -0.26 6.79
C ALA A 116 9.24 0.07 5.75
N VAL A 117 8.31 -0.86 5.46
CA VAL A 117 7.19 -0.62 4.53
C VAL A 117 6.24 0.44 5.08
N ALA A 118 5.81 0.29 6.33
CA ALA A 118 4.88 1.23 6.97
C ALA A 118 5.45 2.65 7.05
N ASP A 119 6.75 2.77 7.34
CA ASP A 119 7.46 4.04 7.42
C ASP A 119 7.44 4.78 6.07
N VAL A 120 7.81 4.11 4.98
CA VAL A 120 7.82 4.70 3.63
C VAL A 120 6.41 5.14 3.21
N LEU A 121 5.41 4.26 3.35
CA LEU A 121 4.04 4.55 2.94
C LEU A 121 3.47 5.75 3.69
N THR A 122 3.60 5.76 5.00
CA THR A 122 3.01 6.84 5.83
C THR A 122 3.76 8.15 5.69
N ALA A 123 5.10 8.13 5.59
CA ALA A 123 5.88 9.35 5.40
C ALA A 123 5.54 10.08 4.09
N LYS A 124 5.42 9.31 2.99
CA LYS A 124 5.07 9.89 1.69
C LYS A 124 3.60 10.34 1.63
N ALA A 125 2.68 9.59 2.23
CA ALA A 125 1.28 9.99 2.32
C ALA A 125 1.10 11.30 3.10
N LEU A 126 1.78 11.46 4.23
CA LEU A 126 1.72 12.73 4.96
C LEU A 126 2.37 13.88 4.21
N ARG A 127 3.50 13.64 3.54
CA ARG A 127 4.13 14.65 2.67
C ARG A 127 3.16 15.12 1.59
N ALA A 128 2.46 14.18 0.92
CA ALA A 128 1.46 14.52 -0.07
C ALA A 128 0.34 15.40 0.52
N CYS A 129 -0.19 15.04 1.69
CA CYS A 129 -1.19 15.87 2.38
C CYS A 129 -0.68 17.27 2.68
N GLN A 130 0.56 17.39 3.15
CA GLN A 130 1.17 18.70 3.46
C GLN A 130 1.36 19.55 2.21
N ASP A 131 1.88 18.96 1.13
CA ASP A 131 2.18 19.67 -0.12
C ASP A 131 0.91 20.13 -0.84
N THR A 132 -0.20 19.40 -0.69
CA THR A 132 -1.49 19.72 -1.30
C THR A 132 -2.43 20.50 -0.38
N GLY A 133 -2.05 20.70 0.88
CA GLY A 133 -2.94 21.31 1.88
C GLY A 133 -4.12 20.43 2.28
N SER A 134 -4.08 19.13 1.99
CA SER A 134 -5.18 18.21 2.29
C SER A 134 -5.25 17.88 3.78
N HIS A 135 -6.42 18.04 4.38
CA HIS A 135 -6.66 17.78 5.81
C HIS A 135 -7.20 16.37 6.10
N THR A 136 -7.36 15.54 5.07
CA THR A 136 -7.87 14.18 5.21
C THR A 136 -7.02 13.21 4.39
N LEU A 137 -6.56 12.14 5.03
CA LEU A 137 -5.93 10.99 4.38
C LEU A 137 -6.89 9.82 4.39
N ILE A 138 -7.15 9.26 3.21
CA ILE A 138 -7.94 8.04 3.05
C ILE A 138 -7.00 6.92 2.64
N MET A 139 -7.06 5.79 3.32
CA MET A 139 -6.28 4.60 3.00
C MET A 139 -7.21 3.45 2.62
N GLY A 140 -6.91 2.76 1.52
CA GLY A 140 -7.68 1.62 1.04
C GLY A 140 -6.77 0.52 0.47
N GLY A 141 -7.36 -0.64 0.14
CA GLY A 141 -6.65 -1.80 -0.40
C GLY A 141 -6.11 -2.75 0.68
N GLY A 142 -5.73 -3.97 0.25
CA GLY A 142 -5.40 -5.08 1.16
C GLY A 142 -4.28 -4.79 2.16
N VAL A 143 -3.24 -4.05 1.76
CA VAL A 143 -2.12 -3.69 2.64
C VAL A 143 -2.55 -2.82 3.82
N THR A 144 -3.65 -2.08 3.69
CA THR A 144 -4.19 -1.26 4.80
C THR A 144 -4.83 -2.08 5.92
N SER A 145 -4.97 -3.39 5.76
CA SER A 145 -5.33 -4.31 6.84
C SER A 145 -4.18 -4.53 7.82
N ASN A 146 -2.94 -4.22 7.42
CA ASN A 146 -1.75 -4.41 8.24
C ASN A 146 -1.81 -3.57 9.52
N SER A 147 -1.56 -4.21 10.67
CA SER A 147 -1.74 -3.59 11.99
C SER A 147 -0.74 -2.46 12.24
N ARG A 148 0.52 -2.64 11.85
CA ARG A 148 1.56 -1.62 12.04
C ARG A 148 1.37 -0.40 11.15
N LEU A 149 0.99 -0.63 9.89
CA LEU A 149 0.68 0.45 8.96
C LEU A 149 -0.45 1.34 9.51
N ARG A 150 -1.53 0.72 10.01
CA ARG A 150 -2.65 1.45 10.65
C ARG A 150 -2.21 2.25 11.86
N ALA A 151 -1.46 1.62 12.76
CA ALA A 151 -0.98 2.27 13.98
C ALA A 151 -0.08 3.47 13.66
N LEU A 152 0.90 3.29 12.75
CA LEU A 152 1.83 4.35 12.39
C LEU A 152 1.14 5.49 11.62
N ALA A 153 0.19 5.16 10.74
CA ALA A 153 -0.61 6.17 10.04
C ALA A 153 -1.46 6.98 11.02
N ALA A 154 -2.12 6.34 11.99
CA ALA A 154 -2.91 7.01 13.01
C ALA A 154 -2.04 7.97 13.85
N GLU A 155 -0.91 7.48 14.36
CA GLU A 155 0.03 8.27 15.14
C GLU A 155 0.53 9.52 14.39
N ARG A 156 0.93 9.31 13.13
CA ARG A 156 1.48 10.39 12.30
C ARG A 156 0.42 11.40 11.88
N CYS A 157 -0.76 10.93 11.50
CA CYS A 157 -1.88 11.82 11.14
C CYS A 157 -2.35 12.65 12.33
N GLU A 158 -2.44 12.07 13.52
CA GLU A 158 -2.78 12.79 14.75
C GLU A 158 -1.77 13.91 15.03
N LYS A 159 -0.47 13.60 14.98
CA LYS A 159 0.60 14.60 15.16
C LYS A 159 0.57 15.72 14.13
N ALA A 160 0.14 15.42 12.90
CA ALA A 160 0.07 16.38 11.80
C ALA A 160 -1.27 17.13 11.72
N GLY A 161 -2.26 16.81 12.56
CA GLY A 161 -3.61 17.38 12.50
C GLY A 161 -4.40 16.94 11.27
N ILE A 162 -4.04 15.80 10.67
CA ILE A 162 -4.67 15.23 9.47
C ILE A 162 -5.70 14.17 9.91
N LYS A 163 -6.90 14.26 9.35
CA LYS A 163 -7.97 13.30 9.61
C LYS A 163 -7.72 12.00 8.84
N LEU A 164 -7.47 10.90 9.55
CA LEU A 164 -7.30 9.59 8.93
C LEU A 164 -8.66 8.90 8.73
N ARG A 165 -8.87 8.34 7.53
CA ARG A 165 -9.99 7.48 7.18
C ARG A 165 -9.48 6.15 6.65
N VAL A 166 -9.74 5.07 7.38
CA VAL A 166 -9.38 3.70 6.99
C VAL A 166 -10.59 2.82 7.17
N PRO A 167 -11.00 2.04 6.16
CA PRO A 167 -12.12 1.10 6.31
C PRO A 167 -11.75 0.01 7.34
N SER A 168 -12.77 -0.69 7.86
CA SER A 168 -12.49 -1.86 8.68
C SER A 168 -11.73 -2.91 7.85
N PRO A 169 -10.87 -3.76 8.47
CA PRO A 169 -10.07 -4.74 7.74
C PRO A 169 -10.90 -5.62 6.79
N HIS A 170 -12.14 -5.91 7.16
CA HIS A 170 -13.07 -6.69 6.36
C HIS A 170 -13.40 -6.09 4.98
N TYR A 171 -13.32 -4.75 4.86
CA TYR A 171 -13.59 -4.02 3.61
C TYR A 171 -12.32 -3.57 2.88
N CYS A 172 -11.14 -3.97 3.34
CA CYS A 172 -9.87 -3.58 2.69
C CYS A 172 -9.53 -4.41 1.46
N THR A 173 -10.14 -5.58 1.28
CA THR A 173 -10.02 -6.41 0.08
C THR A 173 -11.26 -6.28 -0.79
N ASP A 174 -11.19 -6.75 -2.04
CA ASP A 174 -12.28 -6.69 -3.00
C ASP A 174 -13.57 -7.31 -2.43
N ASN A 175 -14.67 -6.57 -2.51
CA ASN A 175 -15.95 -7.01 -1.99
C ASN A 175 -17.11 -6.35 -2.74
N GLY A 176 -18.27 -7.03 -2.78
CA GLY A 176 -19.44 -6.54 -3.49
C GLY A 176 -20.01 -5.23 -2.92
N ALA A 177 -19.83 -4.97 -1.62
CA ALA A 177 -20.37 -3.76 -0.98
C ALA A 177 -19.69 -2.49 -1.50
N MET A 178 -18.36 -2.51 -1.73
CA MET A 178 -17.66 -1.36 -2.30
C MET A 178 -18.09 -1.07 -3.73
N ILE A 179 -18.34 -2.11 -4.54
CA ILE A 179 -18.81 -1.97 -5.92
C ILE A 179 -20.26 -1.42 -5.93
N ALA A 180 -21.12 -1.96 -5.08
CA ALA A 180 -22.49 -1.47 -4.96
C ALA A 180 -22.53 -0.01 -4.48
N ALA A 181 -21.69 0.38 -3.53
CA ALA A 181 -21.58 1.75 -3.08
C ALA A 181 -21.12 2.69 -4.21
N ALA A 182 -20.05 2.32 -4.94
CA ALA A 182 -19.56 3.09 -6.08
C ALA A 182 -20.64 3.23 -7.17
N ALA A 183 -21.33 2.14 -7.52
CA ALA A 183 -22.41 2.17 -8.50
C ALA A 183 -23.58 3.06 -8.04
N SER A 184 -23.94 3.02 -6.75
CA SER A 184 -24.99 3.86 -6.17
C SER A 184 -24.67 5.36 -6.33
N TYR A 185 -23.42 5.75 -6.10
CA TYR A 185 -22.97 7.12 -6.34
C TYR A 185 -23.02 7.49 -7.82
N LEU A 186 -22.51 6.65 -8.70
CA LEU A 186 -22.51 6.90 -10.14
C LEU A 186 -23.94 7.12 -10.66
N VAL A 187 -24.89 6.27 -10.25
CA VAL A 187 -26.30 6.41 -10.63
C VAL A 187 -26.89 7.72 -10.07
N ALA A 188 -26.60 8.07 -8.83
CA ALA A 188 -27.09 9.30 -8.21
C ALA A 188 -26.55 10.57 -8.90
N TYR A 189 -25.36 10.49 -9.48
CA TYR A 189 -24.76 11.60 -10.26
C TYR A 189 -25.01 11.51 -11.77
N GLY A 190 -25.95 10.68 -12.20
CA GLY A 190 -26.43 10.66 -13.59
C GLY A 190 -25.54 9.90 -14.57
N ALA A 191 -24.64 9.04 -14.08
CA ALA A 191 -23.84 8.20 -14.97
C ALA A 191 -24.77 7.33 -15.83
N ALA A 192 -24.53 7.32 -17.15
CA ALA A 192 -25.28 6.50 -18.07
C ALA A 192 -25.00 4.99 -17.82
N PRO A 193 -26.02 4.12 -17.95
CA PRO A 193 -25.79 2.70 -17.83
C PRO A 193 -24.88 2.18 -18.94
N THR A 194 -23.92 1.36 -18.56
CA THR A 194 -23.02 0.71 -19.52
C THR A 194 -23.74 -0.32 -20.35
N PRO A 195 -23.42 -0.50 -21.64
CA PRO A 195 -23.99 -1.58 -22.45
C PRO A 195 -23.76 -2.96 -21.82
N LEU A 196 -24.75 -3.84 -21.89
CA LEU A 196 -24.67 -5.20 -21.32
C LEU A 196 -23.49 -6.04 -21.86
N MET A 197 -22.97 -5.71 -23.03
CA MET A 197 -21.86 -6.38 -23.72
C MET A 197 -20.52 -5.66 -23.50
N CYS A 198 -20.38 -4.81 -22.48
CA CYS A 198 -19.11 -4.17 -22.20
C CYS A 198 -18.12 -5.18 -21.60
N ALA A 199 -16.88 -5.14 -22.09
CA ALA A 199 -15.77 -5.84 -21.46
C ALA A 199 -15.19 -5.01 -20.30
N ALA A 200 -14.68 -5.70 -19.27
CA ALA A 200 -13.88 -5.02 -18.26
C ALA A 200 -12.57 -4.53 -18.88
N ASP A 201 -12.23 -3.26 -18.66
CA ASP A 201 -10.94 -2.70 -19.04
C ASP A 201 -10.07 -2.51 -17.79
N PRO A 202 -9.13 -3.44 -17.52
CA PRO A 202 -8.20 -3.30 -16.41
C PRO A 202 -7.19 -2.17 -16.64
N GLY A 203 -7.18 -1.64 -17.86
CA GLY A 203 -6.37 -0.55 -18.33
C GLY A 203 -6.94 0.86 -18.10
N LEU A 204 -8.19 1.00 -17.61
CA LEU A 204 -8.85 2.29 -17.43
C LEU A 204 -8.09 3.19 -16.42
N PRO A 205 -7.67 4.40 -16.80
CA PRO A 205 -7.03 5.33 -15.88
C PRO A 205 -7.97 5.75 -14.74
N VAL A 206 -7.41 6.00 -13.54
CA VAL A 206 -8.19 6.53 -12.41
C VAL A 206 -8.64 7.97 -12.62
N GLU A 207 -8.00 8.66 -13.55
CA GLU A 207 -8.29 10.06 -13.94
C GLU A 207 -9.50 10.22 -14.85
N VAL A 208 -10.09 9.10 -15.31
CA VAL A 208 -11.28 9.16 -16.16
C VAL A 208 -12.51 9.48 -15.32
N SER A 209 -13.18 10.56 -15.64
CA SER A 209 -14.51 10.86 -15.09
C SER A 209 -15.54 9.89 -15.67
N LEU A 210 -16.26 9.20 -14.80
CA LEU A 210 -17.38 8.34 -15.19
C LEU A 210 -18.73 9.10 -15.17
N VAL A 211 -18.71 10.36 -14.76
CA VAL A 211 -19.87 11.26 -14.74
C VAL A 211 -19.63 12.35 -15.77
N GLN A 212 -20.54 12.51 -16.71
CA GLN A 212 -20.54 13.65 -17.64
C GLN A 212 -21.18 14.85 -16.94
N GLU A 213 -20.56 16.03 -17.10
CA GLU A 213 -21.14 17.31 -16.66
C GLU A 213 -22.45 17.63 -17.38
#